data_f4beba8611199d283f304e6a4cf0e003
#
_entry.id   f4beba8611199d283f304e6a4cf0e003
#
_cell.length_a   1.000
_cell.length_b   1.000
_cell.length_c   1.000
_cell.angle_alpha   90.00
_cell.angle_beta   90.00
_cell.angle_gamma   90.00
#
_symmetry.space_group_name_H-M   'P 1'
#
loop_
_entity.id
_entity.type
_entity.pdbx_description
1 polymer ?
#
loop_
_entity_poly.entity_id
_entity_poly.type
_entity_poly.pdbx_seq_one_letter_code
_entity_poly.pdbx_strand_id
1 'polypeptide(L)'
;TYTGFTGALGNNGYNMILSPLVKDENGVWRMDFEDMERRIVENHIHAAVFCSPHNPTGRVWERWEVERFTELCAKHDVFIVSDEIWSDIVRPGVVHTPTQSVSEDAKNRTLALYAPSKTFNLAGLVGSYHIAYSPWIRDRMEKECSLSHYDSMNVLSMHALIAAYSPEGSEWADELCAVLACNIDFACNYIKTRFDSVEVTKPEGTYMLFADCTKWCEAHGKTIDDVERACWDVGVAVQDGRQFHGPCHIRMNLA
;
A
#
# COMPACT_ATOMS: atom_id res chain seq x y z
N THR A 1 -1.43 -6.63 -3.43
CA THR A 1 -1.95 -5.28 -3.18
C THR A 1 -3.14 -5.32 -2.21
N TYR A 2 -3.66 -4.16 -1.83
CA TYR A 2 -4.77 -4.06 -0.85
C TYR A 2 -6.09 -4.63 -1.41
N THR A 3 -6.79 -5.41 -0.58
CA THR A 3 -8.03 -6.11 -0.96
C THR A 3 -9.21 -5.19 -1.28
N GLY A 4 -9.20 -3.96 -0.76
CA GLY A 4 -10.20 -2.95 -1.08
C GLY A 4 -10.24 -2.58 -2.56
N PHE A 5 -9.09 -2.59 -3.24
CA PHE A 5 -9.05 -2.31 -4.69
C PHE A 5 -9.72 -3.44 -5.48
N THR A 6 -9.42 -4.69 -5.13
CA THR A 6 -10.01 -5.85 -5.83
C THR A 6 -11.52 -5.89 -5.66
N GLY A 7 -12.00 -5.60 -4.43
CA GLY A 7 -13.42 -5.50 -4.14
C GLY A 7 -14.10 -4.35 -4.89
N ALA A 8 -13.51 -3.15 -4.85
CA ALA A 8 -14.08 -1.98 -5.52
C ALA A 8 -14.16 -2.18 -7.04
N LEU A 9 -13.10 -2.69 -7.67
CA LEU A 9 -13.08 -2.93 -9.11
C LEU A 9 -14.06 -4.04 -9.50
N GLY A 10 -14.03 -5.18 -8.80
CA GLY A 10 -14.90 -6.32 -9.09
C GLY A 10 -16.40 -5.99 -8.93
N ASN A 11 -16.76 -5.28 -7.85
CA ASN A 11 -18.17 -4.87 -7.62
C ASN A 11 -18.70 -3.88 -8.66
N ASN A 12 -17.80 -3.14 -9.33
CA ASN A 12 -18.16 -2.23 -10.41
C ASN A 12 -17.96 -2.83 -11.81
N GLY A 13 -17.72 -4.15 -11.92
CA GLY A 13 -17.65 -4.87 -13.19
C GLY A 13 -16.35 -4.64 -13.98
N TYR A 14 -15.30 -4.14 -13.34
CA TYR A 14 -14.00 -3.99 -13.98
C TYR A 14 -13.18 -5.28 -13.92
N ASN A 15 -12.52 -5.59 -15.02
CA ASN A 15 -11.51 -6.64 -15.07
C ASN A 15 -10.20 -6.12 -14.50
N MET A 16 -9.69 -6.80 -13.49
CA MET A 16 -8.42 -6.44 -12.88
C MET A 16 -7.29 -7.30 -13.44
N ILE A 17 -6.28 -6.65 -14.00
CA ILE A 17 -5.06 -7.30 -14.47
C ILE A 17 -3.94 -6.95 -13.48
N LEU A 18 -3.31 -7.99 -12.93
CA LEU A 18 -2.24 -7.83 -11.94
C LEU A 18 -0.88 -7.92 -12.62
N SER A 19 0.05 -7.04 -12.24
CA SER A 19 1.47 -7.19 -12.52
C SER A 19 2.17 -7.52 -11.20
N PRO A 20 2.65 -8.77 -11.00
CA PRO A 20 3.30 -9.18 -9.78
C PRO A 20 4.61 -8.43 -9.55
N LEU A 21 4.91 -8.14 -8.28
CA LEU A 21 6.23 -7.67 -7.90
C LEU A 21 7.25 -8.81 -8.01
N VAL A 22 8.49 -8.44 -8.31
CA VAL A 22 9.65 -9.35 -8.31
C VAL A 22 10.62 -8.94 -7.21
N LYS A 23 11.47 -9.87 -6.75
CA LYS A 23 12.59 -9.54 -5.86
C LYS A 23 13.85 -9.38 -6.69
N ASP A 24 14.59 -8.30 -6.43
CA ASP A 24 15.92 -8.12 -7.00
C ASP A 24 16.96 -9.05 -6.31
N GLU A 25 18.20 -8.98 -6.74
CA GLU A 25 19.32 -9.78 -6.20
C GLU A 25 19.58 -9.57 -4.70
N ASN A 26 19.13 -8.45 -4.16
CA ASN A 26 19.22 -8.10 -2.74
C ASN A 26 17.95 -8.48 -1.96
N GLY A 27 16.96 -9.10 -2.60
CA GLY A 27 15.69 -9.48 -2.00
C GLY A 27 14.73 -8.31 -1.81
N VAL A 28 14.97 -7.17 -2.45
CA VAL A 28 14.09 -6.00 -2.42
C VAL A 28 12.97 -6.17 -3.44
N TRP A 29 11.75 -5.88 -3.02
CA TRP A 29 10.60 -5.91 -3.92
C TRP A 29 10.67 -4.78 -4.95
N ARG A 30 10.52 -5.13 -6.22
CA ARG A 30 10.56 -4.22 -7.36
C ARG A 30 9.34 -4.39 -8.25
N MET A 31 8.97 -3.32 -8.94
CA MET A 31 8.03 -3.37 -10.05
C MET A 31 8.69 -4.03 -11.27
N ASP A 32 7.98 -4.95 -11.91
CA ASP A 32 8.40 -5.53 -13.20
C ASP A 32 7.83 -4.67 -14.34
N PHE A 33 8.63 -3.69 -14.77
CA PHE A 33 8.20 -2.74 -15.79
C PHE A 33 7.99 -3.38 -17.17
N GLU A 34 8.68 -4.46 -17.48
CA GLU A 34 8.49 -5.17 -18.73
C GLU A 34 7.15 -5.94 -18.73
N ASP A 35 6.86 -6.63 -17.62
CA ASP A 35 5.56 -7.28 -17.44
C ASP A 35 4.41 -6.25 -17.40
N MET A 36 4.61 -5.12 -16.73
CA MET A 36 3.62 -4.02 -16.70
C MET A 36 3.30 -3.53 -18.12
N GLU A 37 4.32 -3.21 -18.90
CA GLU A 37 4.14 -2.70 -20.27
C GLU A 37 3.42 -3.72 -21.15
N ARG A 38 3.87 -4.96 -21.11
CA ARG A 38 3.24 -6.06 -21.84
C ARG A 38 1.75 -6.18 -21.49
N ARG A 39 1.41 -6.17 -20.19
CA ARG A 39 0.00 -6.27 -19.75
C ARG A 39 -0.84 -5.08 -20.14
N ILE A 40 -0.29 -3.87 -20.09
CA ILE A 40 -0.97 -2.64 -20.53
C ILE A 40 -1.36 -2.78 -22.00
N VAL A 41 -0.43 -3.20 -22.85
CA VAL A 41 -0.65 -3.32 -24.29
C VAL A 41 -1.61 -4.47 -24.62
N GLU A 42 -1.36 -5.67 -24.10
CA GLU A 42 -2.16 -6.86 -24.39
C GLU A 42 -3.62 -6.75 -23.93
N ASN A 43 -3.87 -6.04 -22.82
CA ASN A 43 -5.20 -5.93 -22.23
C ASN A 43 -5.85 -4.55 -22.41
N HIS A 44 -5.22 -3.66 -23.18
CA HIS A 44 -5.75 -2.31 -23.44
C HIS A 44 -6.08 -1.57 -22.13
N ILE A 45 -5.14 -1.54 -21.18
CA ILE A 45 -5.35 -0.94 -19.87
C ILE A 45 -5.41 0.59 -20.00
N HIS A 46 -6.44 1.21 -19.42
CA HIS A 46 -6.65 2.66 -19.41
C HIS A 46 -6.47 3.31 -18.04
N ALA A 47 -6.44 2.51 -16.97
CA ALA A 47 -6.21 3.01 -15.62
C ALA A 47 -5.40 2.00 -14.82
N ALA A 48 -4.48 2.52 -14.00
CA ALA A 48 -3.68 1.75 -13.07
C ALA A 48 -3.93 2.19 -11.63
N VAL A 49 -4.06 1.23 -10.71
CA VAL A 49 -4.08 1.51 -9.27
C VAL A 49 -2.68 1.29 -8.74
N PHE A 50 -2.09 2.34 -8.19
CA PHE A 50 -0.74 2.38 -7.65
C PHE A 50 -0.77 2.57 -6.14
N CYS A 51 -0.18 1.64 -5.39
CA CYS A 51 -0.13 1.69 -3.93
C CYS A 51 1.27 2.13 -3.48
N SER A 52 1.37 3.30 -2.86
CA SER A 52 2.65 3.94 -2.51
C SER A 52 2.54 4.72 -1.19
N PRO A 53 3.13 4.26 -0.09
CA PRO A 53 3.85 2.98 0.14
C PRO A 53 3.00 1.73 -0.07
N HIS A 54 3.65 0.63 -0.41
CA HIS A 54 2.97 -0.58 -0.87
C HIS A 54 2.51 -1.47 0.30
N ASN A 55 1.23 -1.77 0.36
CA ASN A 55 0.65 -2.77 1.26
C ASN A 55 0.38 -4.07 0.45
N PRO A 56 0.90 -5.24 0.85
CA PRO A 56 1.38 -5.59 2.19
C PRO A 56 2.90 -5.55 2.40
N THR A 57 3.72 -5.30 1.38
CA THR A 57 5.18 -5.49 1.47
C THR A 57 5.91 -4.41 2.27
N GLY A 58 5.26 -3.25 2.50
CA GLY A 58 5.89 -2.10 3.15
C GLY A 58 6.97 -1.41 2.30
N ARG A 59 7.00 -1.70 1.00
CA ARG A 59 7.95 -1.05 0.09
C ARG A 59 7.61 0.43 -0.07
N VAL A 60 8.58 1.30 0.09
CA VAL A 60 8.51 2.72 -0.29
C VAL A 60 9.27 2.86 -1.60
N TRP A 61 8.56 3.20 -2.67
CA TRP A 61 9.15 3.25 -4.00
C TRP A 61 10.19 4.36 -4.09
N GLU A 62 11.35 4.05 -4.61
CA GLU A 62 12.39 5.03 -4.89
C GLU A 62 11.90 5.99 -5.99
N ARG A 63 12.40 7.22 -5.97
CA ARG A 63 11.97 8.25 -6.94
C ARG A 63 12.05 7.77 -8.39
N TRP A 64 13.13 7.11 -8.79
CA TRP A 64 13.30 6.59 -10.13
C TRP A 64 12.26 5.51 -10.52
N GLU A 65 11.78 4.72 -9.53
CA GLU A 65 10.71 3.73 -9.76
C GLU A 65 9.38 4.42 -10.05
N VAL A 66 9.08 5.49 -9.29
CA VAL A 66 7.86 6.29 -9.50
C VAL A 66 7.93 7.02 -10.85
N GLU A 67 9.09 7.62 -11.19
CA GLU A 67 9.33 8.26 -12.48
C GLU A 67 9.10 7.27 -13.63
N ARG A 68 9.73 6.10 -13.58
CA ARG A 68 9.59 5.08 -14.63
C ARG A 68 8.17 4.55 -14.76
N PHE A 69 7.47 4.35 -13.63
CA PHE A 69 6.06 3.94 -13.64
C PHE A 69 5.18 5.00 -14.32
N THR A 70 5.34 6.27 -13.95
CA THR A 70 4.55 7.37 -14.52
C THR A 70 4.86 7.62 -15.99
N GLU A 71 6.13 7.49 -16.42
CA GLU A 71 6.55 7.53 -17.83
C GLU A 71 5.90 6.41 -18.65
N LEU A 72 5.85 5.21 -18.09
CA LEU A 72 5.17 4.07 -18.72
C LEU A 72 3.67 4.35 -18.90
N CYS A 73 3.02 4.87 -17.87
CA CYS A 73 1.62 5.28 -17.94
C CYS A 73 1.38 6.38 -18.98
N ALA A 74 2.28 7.36 -19.04
CA ALA A 74 2.21 8.44 -20.04
C ALA A 74 2.34 7.91 -21.47
N LYS A 75 3.29 6.99 -21.70
CA LYS A 75 3.54 6.37 -23.01
C LYS A 75 2.30 5.68 -23.59
N HIS A 76 1.48 5.08 -22.73
CA HIS A 76 0.32 4.28 -23.14
C HIS A 76 -1.03 4.94 -22.78
N ASP A 77 -1.02 6.20 -22.42
CA ASP A 77 -2.21 6.98 -22.01
C ASP A 77 -3.05 6.33 -20.91
N VAL A 78 -2.36 5.82 -19.87
CA VAL A 78 -2.96 5.18 -18.70
C VAL A 78 -3.13 6.19 -17.58
N PHE A 79 -4.35 6.36 -17.05
CA PHE A 79 -4.59 7.15 -15.84
C PHE A 79 -4.11 6.43 -14.59
N ILE A 80 -3.74 7.21 -13.57
CA ILE A 80 -3.21 6.66 -12.32
C ILE A 80 -4.15 7.02 -11.17
N VAL A 81 -4.56 6.02 -10.40
CA VAL A 81 -5.15 6.19 -9.08
C VAL A 81 -4.07 5.81 -8.08
N SER A 82 -3.45 6.80 -7.45
CA SER A 82 -2.38 6.60 -6.48
C SER A 82 -2.95 6.58 -5.07
N ASP A 83 -2.93 5.41 -4.42
CA ASP A 83 -3.25 5.28 -3.00
C ASP A 83 -2.01 5.55 -2.18
N GLU A 84 -1.98 6.74 -1.59
CA GLU A 84 -0.88 7.25 -0.76
C GLU A 84 -1.25 7.32 0.73
N ILE A 85 -2.24 6.53 1.15
CA ILE A 85 -2.76 6.53 2.53
C ILE A 85 -1.70 6.19 3.58
N TRP A 86 -0.56 5.60 3.17
CA TRP A 86 0.54 5.23 4.02
C TRP A 86 1.72 6.20 3.98
N SER A 87 1.60 7.33 3.27
CA SER A 87 2.69 8.27 2.99
C SER A 87 3.40 8.82 4.23
N ASP A 88 2.67 8.97 5.34
CA ASP A 88 3.23 9.50 6.60
C ASP A 88 3.93 8.42 7.45
N ILE A 89 3.67 7.13 7.18
CA ILE A 89 4.25 6.01 7.95
C ILE A 89 5.41 5.43 7.17
N VAL A 90 6.55 6.09 7.27
CA VAL A 90 7.83 5.66 6.69
C VAL A 90 8.90 5.58 7.76
N ARG A 91 9.89 4.72 7.57
CA ARG A 91 10.97 4.58 8.53
C ARG A 91 11.82 5.87 8.56
N PRO A 92 12.41 6.23 9.72
CA PRO A 92 13.35 7.33 9.79
C PRO A 92 14.46 7.19 8.73
N GLY A 93 14.66 8.25 7.95
CA GLY A 93 15.64 8.30 6.85
C GLY A 93 15.12 7.79 5.50
N VAL A 94 13.91 7.23 5.43
CA VAL A 94 13.22 6.91 4.18
C VAL A 94 12.34 8.07 3.76
N VAL A 95 12.31 8.38 2.47
CA VAL A 95 11.51 9.49 1.92
C VAL A 95 10.48 8.93 0.96
N HIS A 96 9.21 9.20 1.25
CA HIS A 96 8.12 8.94 0.32
C HIS A 96 8.16 9.97 -0.82
N THR A 97 8.00 9.50 -2.05
CA THR A 97 7.88 10.36 -3.25
C THR A 97 6.42 10.38 -3.70
N PRO A 98 5.68 11.49 -3.51
CA PRO A 98 4.32 11.60 -4.03
C PRO A 98 4.30 11.42 -5.55
N THR A 99 3.41 10.60 -6.05
CA THR A 99 3.32 10.26 -7.48
C THR A 99 3.13 11.50 -8.36
N GLN A 100 2.36 12.46 -7.88
CA GLN A 100 2.10 13.73 -8.59
C GLN A 100 3.30 14.68 -8.64
N SER A 101 4.38 14.40 -7.89
CA SER A 101 5.53 15.30 -7.75
C SER A 101 6.64 15.07 -8.80
N VAL A 102 6.59 13.97 -9.55
CA VAL A 102 7.73 13.55 -10.38
C VAL A 102 7.76 14.22 -11.76
N SER A 103 6.61 14.63 -12.31
CA SER A 103 6.53 15.36 -13.57
C SER A 103 5.20 16.09 -13.72
N GLU A 104 5.10 17.06 -14.67
CA GLU A 104 3.84 17.71 -14.99
C GLU A 104 2.82 16.76 -15.61
N ASP A 105 3.24 15.75 -16.37
CA ASP A 105 2.34 14.72 -16.87
C ASP A 105 1.80 13.86 -15.71
N ALA A 106 2.67 13.38 -14.84
CA ALA A 106 2.27 12.59 -13.65
C ALA A 106 1.29 13.37 -12.76
N LYS A 107 1.53 14.66 -12.56
CA LYS A 107 0.65 15.57 -11.81
C LYS A 107 -0.77 15.62 -12.38
N ASN A 108 -0.89 15.73 -13.70
CA ASN A 108 -2.18 15.87 -14.38
C ASN A 108 -2.86 14.53 -14.69
N ARG A 109 -2.10 13.43 -14.73
CA ARG A 109 -2.59 12.06 -15.01
C ARG A 109 -3.05 11.33 -13.77
N THR A 110 -2.71 11.81 -12.56
CA THR A 110 -2.90 11.10 -11.31
C THR A 110 -4.03 11.69 -10.47
N LEU A 111 -4.90 10.82 -9.97
CA LEU A 111 -5.75 11.06 -8.81
C LEU A 111 -5.05 10.48 -7.58
N ALA A 112 -4.58 11.32 -6.67
CA ALA A 112 -3.91 10.86 -5.45
C ALA A 112 -4.89 10.84 -4.26
N LEU A 113 -4.87 9.76 -3.50
CA LEU A 113 -5.78 9.49 -2.39
C LEU A 113 -5.01 9.47 -1.07
N TYR A 114 -5.50 10.20 -0.07
CA TYR A 114 -4.90 10.35 1.25
C TYR A 114 -5.95 10.21 2.35
N ALA A 115 -5.52 9.82 3.54
CA ALA A 115 -6.37 9.84 4.72
C ALA A 115 -5.55 9.83 6.01
N PRO A 116 -6.02 10.45 7.09
CA PRO A 116 -5.39 10.38 8.40
C PRO A 116 -5.60 9.02 9.10
N SER A 117 -6.38 8.14 8.49
CA SER A 117 -6.91 6.92 9.11
C SER A 117 -5.84 5.92 9.53
N LYS A 118 -4.72 5.83 8.80
CA LYS A 118 -3.63 4.90 9.12
C LYS A 118 -2.63 5.53 10.07
N THR A 119 -2.19 6.74 9.77
CA THR A 119 -1.21 7.46 10.57
C THR A 119 -1.72 7.72 11.97
N PHE A 120 -2.96 8.16 12.11
CA PHE A 120 -3.54 8.62 13.38
C PHE A 120 -4.60 7.67 13.97
N ASN A 121 -4.68 6.43 13.48
CA ASN A 121 -5.66 5.44 13.94
C ASN A 121 -7.12 5.92 13.90
N LEU A 122 -7.50 6.65 12.85
CA LEU A 122 -8.80 7.29 12.70
C LEU A 122 -9.72 6.57 11.69
N ALA A 123 -9.46 5.29 11.40
CA ALA A 123 -10.23 4.54 10.39
C ALA A 123 -11.74 4.50 10.67
N GLY A 124 -12.13 4.45 11.93
CA GLY A 124 -13.55 4.45 12.35
C GLY A 124 -14.31 5.74 12.06
N LEU A 125 -13.60 6.85 11.82
CA LEU A 125 -14.21 8.14 11.47
C LEU A 125 -14.49 8.29 9.97
N VAL A 126 -13.99 7.36 9.13
CA VAL A 126 -14.30 7.29 7.69
C VAL A 126 -14.01 8.63 6.97
N GLY A 127 -12.85 9.23 7.21
CA GLY A 127 -12.42 10.47 6.56
C GLY A 127 -11.26 10.23 5.59
N SER A 128 -11.37 10.75 4.36
CA SER A 128 -10.31 10.75 3.36
C SER A 128 -10.39 11.99 2.49
N TYR A 129 -9.33 12.29 1.78
CA TYR A 129 -9.30 13.36 0.79
C TYR A 129 -8.51 12.93 -0.43
N HIS A 130 -8.74 13.61 -1.54
CA HIS A 130 -8.01 13.37 -2.78
C HIS A 130 -7.49 14.67 -3.36
N ILE A 131 -6.44 14.54 -4.18
CA ILE A 131 -5.83 15.65 -4.89
C ILE A 131 -5.91 15.36 -6.39
N ALA A 132 -6.58 16.26 -7.14
CA ALA A 132 -6.69 16.19 -8.59
C ALA A 132 -6.32 17.55 -9.19
N TYR A 133 -5.19 17.62 -9.88
CA TYR A 133 -4.75 18.84 -10.58
C TYR A 133 -5.45 19.01 -11.95
N SER A 134 -5.70 17.90 -12.65
CA SER A 134 -6.39 17.89 -13.92
C SER A 134 -7.86 18.34 -13.77
N PRO A 135 -8.31 19.38 -14.47
CA PRO A 135 -9.73 19.75 -14.51
C PRO A 135 -10.61 18.59 -14.96
N TRP A 136 -10.14 17.80 -15.93
CA TRP A 136 -10.87 16.65 -16.45
C TRP A 136 -11.15 15.57 -15.38
N ILE A 137 -10.15 15.26 -14.52
CA ILE A 137 -10.34 14.31 -13.40
C ILE A 137 -11.26 14.94 -12.34
N ARG A 138 -11.00 16.21 -11.97
CA ARG A 138 -11.76 16.93 -10.95
C ARG A 138 -13.25 17.00 -11.29
N ASP A 139 -13.60 17.43 -12.51
CA ASP A 139 -15.00 17.57 -12.92
C ASP A 139 -15.76 16.24 -12.88
N ARG A 140 -15.07 15.11 -13.19
CA ARG A 140 -15.64 13.78 -13.07
C ARG A 140 -15.82 13.34 -11.63
N MET A 141 -14.82 13.59 -10.78
CA MET A 141 -14.92 13.29 -9.37
C MET A 141 -16.05 14.07 -8.70
N GLU A 142 -16.15 15.38 -8.97
CA GLU A 142 -17.23 16.22 -8.45
C GLU A 142 -18.60 15.72 -8.88
N LYS A 143 -18.75 15.35 -10.15
CA LYS A 143 -19.99 14.79 -10.67
C LYS A 143 -20.39 13.49 -9.96
N GLU A 144 -19.48 12.53 -9.86
CA GLU A 144 -19.77 11.23 -9.24
C GLU A 144 -19.98 11.35 -7.72
N CYS A 145 -19.21 12.19 -7.05
CA CYS A 145 -19.37 12.46 -5.62
C CYS A 145 -20.72 13.11 -5.31
N SER A 146 -21.19 14.02 -6.17
CA SER A 146 -22.49 14.66 -5.99
C SER A 146 -23.67 13.69 -6.12
N LEU A 147 -23.53 12.64 -6.95
CA LEU A 147 -24.55 11.63 -7.14
C LEU A 147 -24.62 10.64 -5.96
N SER A 148 -23.50 10.41 -5.28
CA SER A 148 -23.37 9.44 -4.19
C SER A 148 -23.33 10.08 -2.79
N HIS A 149 -23.30 11.40 -2.71
CA HIS A 149 -23.11 12.18 -1.48
C HIS A 149 -21.81 11.87 -0.73
N TYR A 150 -20.76 11.45 -1.47
CA TYR A 150 -19.40 11.26 -0.94
C TYR A 150 -18.53 12.51 -1.05
N ASP A 151 -19.13 13.68 -1.15
CA ASP A 151 -18.49 14.99 -1.30
C ASP A 151 -18.32 15.73 0.03
N SER A 152 -18.80 15.15 1.12
CA SER A 152 -18.71 15.79 2.43
C SER A 152 -18.30 14.82 3.53
N MET A 153 -17.45 15.30 4.40
CA MET A 153 -16.98 14.59 5.57
C MET A 153 -17.89 14.88 6.75
N ASN A 154 -18.15 13.92 7.63
CA ASN A 154 -18.87 14.21 8.86
C ASN A 154 -18.03 15.15 9.76
N VAL A 155 -18.71 15.89 10.65
CA VAL A 155 -18.09 16.94 11.47
C VAL A 155 -16.93 16.41 12.34
N LEU A 156 -17.08 15.22 12.94
CA LEU A 156 -16.02 14.62 13.76
C LEU A 156 -14.78 14.29 12.93
N SER A 157 -14.96 13.71 11.75
CA SER A 157 -13.87 13.38 10.83
C SER A 157 -13.12 14.63 10.36
N MET A 158 -13.87 15.73 10.09
CA MET A 158 -13.28 16.99 9.67
C MET A 158 -12.40 17.59 10.78
N HIS A 159 -12.89 17.66 12.00
CA HIS A 159 -12.10 18.17 13.13
C HIS A 159 -10.92 17.25 13.47
N ALA A 160 -11.09 15.93 13.39
CA ALA A 160 -10.01 14.99 13.59
C ALA A 160 -8.92 15.13 12.53
N LEU A 161 -9.29 15.34 11.26
CA LEU A 161 -8.33 15.56 10.17
C LEU A 161 -7.53 16.86 10.40
N ILE A 162 -8.19 17.96 10.77
CA ILE A 162 -7.53 19.23 11.05
C ILE A 162 -6.53 19.08 12.21
N ALA A 163 -6.94 18.40 13.29
CA ALA A 163 -6.07 18.16 14.43
C ALA A 163 -4.91 17.20 14.10
N ALA A 164 -5.15 16.16 13.34
CA ALA A 164 -4.15 15.19 12.92
C ALA A 164 -2.99 15.83 12.13
N TYR A 165 -3.31 16.77 11.24
CA TYR A 165 -2.30 17.48 10.43
C TYR A 165 -1.86 18.82 11.05
N SER A 166 -1.97 18.96 12.37
CA SER A 166 -1.36 20.05 13.13
C SER A 166 0.14 19.78 13.37
N PRO A 167 0.91 20.79 13.84
CA PRO A 167 2.29 20.57 14.27
C PRO A 167 2.42 19.48 15.33
N GLU A 168 1.52 19.44 16.32
CA GLU A 168 1.50 18.43 17.38
C GLU A 168 1.19 17.03 16.82
N GLY A 169 0.30 16.94 15.84
CA GLY A 169 0.02 15.70 15.14
C GLY A 169 1.22 15.19 14.34
N SER A 170 1.99 16.10 13.73
CA SER A 170 3.22 15.75 13.02
C SER A 170 4.29 15.20 13.98
N GLU A 171 4.50 15.83 15.13
CA GLU A 171 5.42 15.34 16.17
C GLU A 171 5.02 13.94 16.64
N TRP A 172 3.72 13.72 16.88
CA TRP A 172 3.21 12.40 17.26
C TRP A 172 3.45 11.33 16.18
N ALA A 173 3.28 11.69 14.92
CA ALA A 173 3.53 10.77 13.79
C ALA A 173 5.02 10.41 13.69
N ASP A 174 5.93 11.35 13.91
CA ASP A 174 7.37 11.11 13.92
C ASP A 174 7.78 10.17 15.07
N GLU A 175 7.23 10.37 16.27
CA GLU A 175 7.43 9.48 17.42
C GLU A 175 6.90 8.07 17.13
N LEU A 176 5.70 7.96 16.55
CA LEU A 176 5.12 6.69 16.12
C LEU A 176 6.04 5.97 15.13
N CYS A 177 6.53 6.67 14.11
CA CYS A 177 7.44 6.10 13.11
C CYS A 177 8.74 5.56 13.75
N ALA A 178 9.26 6.23 14.76
CA ALA A 178 10.43 5.76 15.50
C ALA A 178 10.13 4.46 16.28
N VAL A 179 8.98 4.39 16.97
CA VAL A 179 8.55 3.18 17.69
C VAL A 179 8.30 2.03 16.71
N LEU A 180 7.61 2.29 15.61
CA LEU A 180 7.36 1.28 14.57
C LEU A 180 8.65 0.75 13.95
N ALA A 181 9.65 1.61 13.75
CA ALA A 181 10.96 1.18 13.27
C ALA A 181 11.62 0.17 14.23
N CYS A 182 11.54 0.43 15.54
CA CYS A 182 12.04 -0.50 16.57
C CYS A 182 11.27 -1.83 16.55
N ASN A 183 9.93 -1.79 16.47
CA ASN A 183 9.10 -2.99 16.42
C ASN A 183 9.41 -3.84 15.18
N ILE A 184 9.56 -3.21 14.01
CA ILE A 184 9.92 -3.86 12.75
C ILE A 184 11.30 -4.52 12.86
N ASP A 185 12.28 -3.80 13.41
CA ASP A 185 13.63 -4.34 13.59
C ASP A 185 13.65 -5.54 14.54
N PHE A 186 12.92 -5.46 15.64
CA PHE A 186 12.76 -6.57 16.57
C PHE A 186 12.11 -7.76 15.88
N ALA A 187 10.97 -7.58 15.22
CA ALA A 187 10.22 -8.66 14.58
C ALA A 187 11.05 -9.34 13.47
N CYS A 188 11.69 -8.55 12.59
CA CYS A 188 12.52 -9.10 11.52
C CYS A 188 13.71 -9.89 12.07
N ASN A 189 14.39 -9.38 13.10
CA ASN A 189 15.51 -10.07 13.73
C ASN A 189 15.05 -11.34 14.46
N TYR A 190 13.93 -11.29 15.16
CA TYR A 190 13.37 -12.43 15.86
C TYR A 190 13.02 -13.57 14.88
N ILE A 191 12.31 -13.24 13.79
CA ILE A 191 11.95 -14.22 12.76
C ILE A 191 13.22 -14.85 12.16
N LYS A 192 14.18 -14.04 11.72
CA LYS A 192 15.43 -14.52 11.11
C LYS A 192 16.27 -15.42 12.04
N THR A 193 16.18 -15.23 13.35
CA THR A 193 16.99 -15.98 14.31
C THR A 193 16.28 -17.19 14.91
N ARG A 194 14.95 -17.27 14.82
CA ARG A 194 14.14 -18.29 15.48
C ARG A 194 13.40 -19.20 14.53
N PHE A 195 13.14 -18.76 13.31
CA PHE A 195 12.39 -19.52 12.32
C PHE A 195 13.24 -19.73 11.06
N ASP A 196 13.92 -20.85 11.01
CA ASP A 196 14.65 -21.24 9.80
C ASP A 196 13.67 -21.32 8.63
N SER A 197 14.07 -20.78 7.49
CA SER A 197 13.29 -20.82 6.25
C SER A 197 11.99 -19.99 6.21
N VAL A 198 11.75 -19.12 7.19
CA VAL A 198 10.76 -18.04 7.03
C VAL A 198 11.46 -16.78 6.51
N GLU A 199 11.02 -16.31 5.36
CA GLU A 199 11.65 -15.13 4.73
C GLU A 199 10.85 -13.84 5.03
N VAL A 200 11.56 -12.82 5.46
CA VAL A 200 11.00 -11.49 5.64
C VAL A 200 11.87 -10.45 4.94
N THR A 201 11.24 -9.64 4.10
CA THR A 201 11.83 -8.40 3.59
C THR A 201 11.45 -7.29 4.57
N LYS A 202 12.45 -6.58 5.07
CA LYS A 202 12.24 -5.50 6.04
C LYS A 202 11.43 -4.36 5.39
N PRO A 203 10.25 -4.03 5.90
CA PRO A 203 9.45 -2.95 5.35
C PRO A 203 10.11 -1.58 5.58
N GLU A 204 9.98 -0.70 4.62
CA GLU A 204 10.49 0.68 4.66
C GLU A 204 9.40 1.66 5.09
N GLY A 205 8.15 1.29 4.88
CA GLY A 205 6.95 2.02 5.29
C GLY A 205 5.84 1.09 5.70
N THR A 206 4.73 1.65 6.13
CA THR A 206 3.62 0.98 6.79
C THR A 206 4.01 0.37 8.14
N TYR A 207 3.06 -0.22 8.84
CA TYR A 207 3.31 -1.05 10.03
C TYR A 207 3.03 -2.54 9.75
N MET A 208 3.09 -2.93 8.48
CA MET A 208 2.82 -4.30 8.08
C MET A 208 4.11 -5.07 7.85
N LEU A 209 4.17 -6.29 8.36
CA LEU A 209 5.20 -7.26 8.02
C LEU A 209 4.56 -8.40 7.21
N PHE A 210 5.14 -8.71 6.07
CA PHE A 210 4.66 -9.73 5.14
C PHE A 210 5.70 -10.85 5.07
N ALA A 211 5.43 -11.96 5.78
CA ALA A 211 6.35 -13.07 5.93
C ALA A 211 6.01 -14.22 4.97
N ASP A 212 7.00 -14.67 4.23
CA ASP A 212 6.92 -15.84 3.35
C ASP A 212 7.25 -17.10 4.15
N CYS A 213 6.26 -17.96 4.33
CA CYS A 213 6.36 -19.22 5.05
C CYS A 213 6.55 -20.43 4.12
N THR A 214 6.73 -20.24 2.81
CA THR A 214 6.76 -21.32 1.82
C THR A 214 7.77 -22.39 2.18
N LYS A 215 9.03 -22.05 2.34
CA LYS A 215 10.11 -23.01 2.65
C LYS A 215 9.93 -23.66 4.02
N TRP A 216 9.41 -22.91 4.99
CA TRP A 216 9.12 -23.46 6.32
C TRP A 216 8.00 -24.49 6.26
N CYS A 217 6.91 -24.20 5.57
CA CYS A 217 5.79 -25.12 5.38
C CYS A 217 6.23 -26.40 4.68
N GLU A 218 7.01 -26.28 3.60
CA GLU A 218 7.55 -27.42 2.85
C GLU A 218 8.44 -28.30 3.75
N ALA A 219 9.37 -27.70 4.50
CA ALA A 219 10.29 -28.44 5.38
C ALA A 219 9.59 -29.19 6.52
N HIS A 220 8.42 -28.70 6.97
CA HIS A 220 7.69 -29.30 8.10
C HIS A 220 6.43 -30.06 7.67
N GLY A 221 6.15 -30.18 6.38
CA GLY A 221 4.92 -30.82 5.88
C GLY A 221 3.65 -30.15 6.38
N LYS A 222 3.67 -28.80 6.48
CA LYS A 222 2.59 -27.95 6.95
C LYS A 222 2.03 -27.10 5.83
N THR A 223 0.82 -26.59 6.03
CA THR A 223 0.15 -25.63 5.17
C THR A 223 0.14 -24.24 5.81
N ILE A 224 -0.20 -23.22 5.04
CA ILE A 224 -0.38 -21.88 5.60
C ILE A 224 -1.57 -21.83 6.57
N ASP A 225 -2.59 -22.66 6.37
CA ASP A 225 -3.73 -22.78 7.29
C ASP A 225 -3.29 -23.35 8.65
N ASP A 226 -2.31 -24.28 8.68
CA ASP A 226 -1.74 -24.77 9.93
C ASP A 226 -0.97 -23.68 10.67
N VAL A 227 -0.23 -22.83 9.94
CA VAL A 227 0.51 -21.70 10.53
C VAL A 227 -0.47 -20.66 11.11
N GLU A 228 -1.49 -20.28 10.36
CA GLU A 228 -2.51 -19.34 10.81
C GLU A 228 -3.23 -19.83 12.06
N ARG A 229 -3.65 -21.12 12.04
CA ARG A 229 -4.30 -21.75 13.19
C ARG A 229 -3.40 -21.79 14.42
N ALA A 230 -2.13 -22.15 14.25
CA ALA A 230 -1.18 -22.18 15.35
C ALA A 230 -0.96 -20.79 15.98
N CYS A 231 -0.97 -19.73 15.18
CA CYS A 231 -0.95 -18.35 15.68
C CYS A 231 -2.21 -18.02 16.49
N TRP A 232 -3.38 -18.38 15.98
CA TRP A 232 -4.66 -18.13 16.66
C TRP A 232 -4.77 -18.91 17.97
N ASP A 233 -4.31 -20.16 18.00
CA ASP A 233 -4.33 -21.03 19.19
C ASP A 233 -3.52 -20.44 20.37
N VAL A 234 -2.53 -19.59 20.07
CA VAL A 234 -1.77 -18.84 21.09
C VAL A 234 -2.19 -17.39 21.24
N GLY A 235 -3.32 -17.00 20.67
CA GLY A 235 -3.91 -15.67 20.82
C GLY A 235 -3.34 -14.58 19.87
N VAL A 236 -2.61 -14.97 18.80
CA VAL A 236 -2.04 -14.04 17.83
C VAL A 236 -2.86 -14.07 16.54
N ALA A 237 -3.61 -13.00 16.28
CA ALA A 237 -4.42 -12.85 15.07
C ALA A 237 -3.54 -12.34 13.91
N VAL A 238 -3.09 -13.25 13.06
CA VAL A 238 -2.42 -12.93 11.79
C VAL A 238 -3.44 -12.91 10.65
N GLN A 239 -3.08 -12.29 9.53
CA GLN A 239 -3.90 -12.29 8.33
C GLN A 239 -3.31 -13.21 7.25
N ASP A 240 -4.19 -13.95 6.60
CA ASP A 240 -3.88 -14.80 5.46
C ASP A 240 -3.33 -13.96 4.28
N GLY A 241 -2.13 -14.32 3.85
CA GLY A 241 -1.44 -13.64 2.75
C GLY A 241 -2.05 -13.91 1.38
N ARG A 242 -2.85 -14.97 1.22
CA ARG A 242 -3.52 -15.29 -0.05
C ARG A 242 -4.42 -14.16 -0.54
N GLN A 243 -5.02 -13.42 0.39
CA GLN A 243 -5.81 -12.21 0.08
C GLN A 243 -4.97 -11.11 -0.57
N PHE A 244 -3.65 -11.14 -0.42
CA PHE A 244 -2.70 -10.19 -0.98
C PHE A 244 -1.84 -10.81 -2.09
N HIS A 245 -2.27 -11.94 -2.63
CA HIS A 245 -1.57 -12.73 -3.66
C HIS A 245 -0.23 -13.34 -3.19
N GLY A 246 -0.08 -13.55 -1.88
CA GLY A 246 1.02 -14.32 -1.30
C GLY A 246 0.54 -15.71 -0.91
N PRO A 247 0.73 -16.75 -1.74
CA PRO A 247 0.06 -18.05 -1.58
C PRO A 247 0.44 -18.78 -0.27
N CYS A 248 1.62 -18.51 0.26
CA CYS A 248 2.08 -19.07 1.53
C CYS A 248 2.68 -17.99 2.44
N HIS A 249 1.98 -16.84 2.54
CA HIS A 249 2.42 -15.73 3.36
C HIS A 249 1.44 -15.45 4.50
N ILE A 250 1.95 -14.85 5.56
CA ILE A 250 1.15 -14.23 6.61
C ILE A 250 1.46 -12.74 6.66
N ARG A 251 0.43 -11.91 6.95
CA ARG A 251 0.59 -10.49 7.21
C ARG A 251 0.35 -10.19 8.68
N MET A 252 1.29 -9.50 9.31
CA MET A 252 1.22 -9.06 10.71
C MET A 252 1.16 -7.54 10.79
N ASN A 253 0.35 -7.03 11.72
CA ASN A 253 0.36 -5.63 12.13
C ASN A 253 1.31 -5.50 13.33
N LEU A 254 2.23 -4.54 13.29
CA LEU A 254 3.25 -4.30 14.31
C LEU A 254 3.03 -2.98 15.08
N ALA A 255 1.86 -2.29 14.86
CA ALA A 255 1.47 -1.08 15.58
C ALA A 255 0.73 -1.41 16.88
#